data_6ab1dda30f0e80f40a8428445e765901
#
_entry.id   6ab1dda30f0e80f40a8428445e765901
#
_cell.length_a   1.000
_cell.length_b   1.000
_cell.length_c   1.000
_cell.angle_alpha   90.00
_cell.angle_beta   90.00
_cell.angle_gamma   90.00
#
_symmetry.space_group_name_H-M   'P 1'
#
loop_
_entity.id
_entity.type
_entity.pdbx_description
1 polymer ?
#
loop_
_entity_poly.entity_id
_entity_poly.type
_entity_poly.pdbx_seq_one_letter_code
_entity_poly.pdbx_strand_id
1 'polypeptide(L)'
;MKTTHAGFRKYVIVAGRRNTGKSSLLNSIAKQNVALVSEVAGTTTDPVYKTLEVQPIGPVTFVDTPGIDDEGKIGTERVKRAKRAFYRADAAVLVVDDKPTQFEHFVAKIFREMRIPFLIAANKMDLSNRVDGLYDSFKVPVIPLSARFNINIDKLLTALSQILPDEEERPLVSHLLKSTKTAVLVVPIDKSAPKGRLIMPQTEAIREILDSGGTAVVTRETELNKALKKLSIDPDIVVTDSQAVMKISSVVPLRVPLTTFSILESAKKADVDLFMMGIESLGKLKAGDSVAVVEACSHVPTCDDIGRVKIPRWIEEKLKLKLTYKFFAGKEFPDGEELRNCKLMIHCGGCVLTRNSFMRRINLAHRLGIPVVNYGMLISYLHGVLDRVIQPLKKS
;
A
#
# COMPACT_ATOMS: atom_id res chain seq x y z
N MET A 1 0.52 20.50 13.18
CA MET A 1 -0.26 19.80 12.15
C MET A 1 0.00 18.31 12.25
N LYS A 2 -1.03 17.48 12.46
CA LYS A 2 -0.87 16.03 12.50
C LYS A 2 -0.66 15.55 11.06
N THR A 3 0.54 15.08 10.73
CA THR A 3 0.80 14.42 9.45
C THR A 3 0.09 13.07 9.47
N THR A 4 -1.00 12.93 8.73
CA THR A 4 -1.69 11.65 8.54
C THR A 4 -0.72 10.63 7.92
N HIS A 5 -0.66 9.43 8.48
CA HIS A 5 0.21 8.37 7.98
C HIS A 5 -0.12 8.01 6.51
N ALA A 6 0.91 7.65 5.74
CA ALA A 6 0.78 7.41 4.31
C ALA A 6 -0.25 6.31 3.94
N GLY A 7 -0.47 5.32 4.82
CA GLY A 7 -1.45 4.25 4.65
C GLY A 7 -2.91 4.69 4.74
N PHE A 8 -3.19 5.86 5.33
CA PHE A 8 -4.53 6.44 5.44
C PHE A 8 -4.83 7.51 4.40
N ARG A 9 -3.87 7.83 3.52
CA ARG A 9 -4.06 8.84 2.48
C ARG A 9 -4.60 8.20 1.22
N LYS A 10 -5.61 8.83 0.62
CA LYS A 10 -6.05 8.46 -0.72
C LYS A 10 -5.04 8.94 -1.76
N TYR A 11 -4.78 8.14 -2.77
CA TYR A 11 -3.90 8.48 -3.89
C TYR A 11 -4.74 8.70 -5.14
N VAL A 12 -4.68 9.91 -5.69
CA VAL A 12 -5.43 10.30 -6.90
C VAL A 12 -4.45 10.62 -8.02
N ILE A 13 -4.51 9.83 -9.09
CA ILE A 13 -3.74 10.07 -10.30
C ILE A 13 -4.36 11.22 -11.09
N VAL A 14 -3.54 12.16 -11.54
CA VAL A 14 -3.93 13.18 -12.51
C VAL A 14 -3.21 12.89 -13.83
N ALA A 15 -3.95 12.41 -14.81
CA ALA A 15 -3.43 12.01 -16.11
C ALA A 15 -4.04 12.86 -17.23
N GLY A 16 -3.36 12.97 -18.36
CA GLY A 16 -3.80 13.74 -19.53
C GLY A 16 -2.61 14.10 -20.39
N ARG A 17 -2.87 14.49 -21.65
CA ARG A 17 -1.83 14.95 -22.57
C ARG A 17 -1.05 16.15 -22.03
N ARG A 18 0.06 16.44 -22.67
CA ARG A 18 0.82 17.67 -22.40
C ARG A 18 -0.09 18.90 -22.66
N ASN A 19 0.07 19.93 -21.83
CA ASN A 19 -0.66 21.20 -21.92
C ASN A 19 -2.20 21.12 -21.69
N THR A 20 -2.77 19.99 -21.29
CA THR A 20 -4.20 19.93 -20.91
C THR A 20 -4.53 20.66 -19.60
N GLY A 21 -3.50 21.12 -18.86
CA GLY A 21 -3.66 21.91 -17.65
C GLY A 21 -3.64 21.11 -16.36
N LYS A 22 -3.04 19.90 -16.34
CA LYS A 22 -2.89 19.06 -15.12
C LYS A 22 -2.28 19.83 -13.94
N SER A 23 -1.13 20.44 -14.15
CA SER A 23 -0.42 21.18 -13.09
C SER A 23 -1.20 22.45 -12.67
N SER A 24 -1.90 23.11 -13.62
CA SER A 24 -2.81 24.22 -13.31
C SER A 24 -3.98 23.75 -12.45
N LEU A 25 -4.56 22.58 -12.74
CA LEU A 25 -5.62 21.96 -11.95
C LEU A 25 -5.15 21.66 -10.53
N LEU A 26 -3.98 21.05 -10.37
CA LEU A 26 -3.41 20.77 -9.06
C LEU A 26 -3.12 22.05 -8.25
N ASN A 27 -2.65 23.11 -8.92
CA ASN A 27 -2.44 24.40 -8.27
C ASN A 27 -3.77 25.08 -7.89
N SER A 28 -4.81 24.92 -8.70
CA SER A 28 -6.15 25.40 -8.42
C SER A 28 -6.75 24.70 -7.21
N ILE A 29 -6.67 23.36 -7.14
CA ILE A 29 -7.08 22.56 -5.99
C ILE A 29 -6.31 23.03 -4.74
N ALA A 30 -4.99 23.21 -4.84
CA ALA A 30 -4.15 23.62 -3.72
C ALA A 30 -4.51 25.01 -3.18
N LYS A 31 -4.96 25.93 -4.01
CA LYS A 31 -5.32 27.29 -3.59
C LYS A 31 -6.67 27.38 -2.85
N GLN A 32 -7.59 26.49 -3.12
CA GLN A 32 -8.97 26.58 -2.61
C GLN A 32 -9.14 26.14 -1.16
N ASN A 33 -8.32 25.22 -0.62
CA ASN A 33 -8.71 24.51 0.61
C ASN A 33 -7.55 24.08 1.53
N VAL A 34 -6.29 24.69 1.52
CA VAL A 34 -5.25 23.76 1.81
C VAL A 34 -4.13 24.25 2.69
N ALA A 35 -3.91 23.51 3.76
CA ALA A 35 -2.59 23.34 4.32
C ALA A 35 -1.80 22.33 3.46
N LEU A 36 -0.81 22.81 2.70
CA LEU A 36 0.19 21.97 2.03
C LEU A 36 0.91 21.13 3.09
N VAL A 37 0.74 19.81 3.03
CA VAL A 37 1.39 18.90 3.99
C VAL A 37 2.80 18.52 3.54
N SER A 38 3.03 18.34 2.25
CA SER A 38 4.37 18.22 1.66
C SER A 38 4.32 18.23 0.12
N GLU A 39 5.34 18.78 -0.50
CA GLU A 39 5.61 18.65 -1.92
C GLU A 39 6.91 17.87 -2.10
N VAL A 40 6.86 16.75 -2.81
CA VAL A 40 8.07 16.00 -3.19
C VAL A 40 8.29 16.28 -4.68
N ALA A 41 9.27 17.12 -4.97
CA ALA A 41 9.68 17.42 -6.33
C ALA A 41 10.25 16.17 -6.99
N GLY A 42 9.76 15.85 -8.20
CA GLY A 42 10.35 14.88 -9.10
C GLY A 42 11.28 15.55 -10.11
N THR A 43 12.06 14.76 -10.82
CA THR A 43 12.74 15.21 -12.04
C THR A 43 11.69 15.44 -13.15
N THR A 44 12.05 16.06 -14.27
CA THR A 44 11.13 16.34 -15.40
C THR A 44 10.43 15.09 -15.98
N THR A 45 10.87 13.90 -15.56
CA THR A 45 10.36 12.60 -16.03
C THR A 45 9.67 11.78 -14.94
N ASP A 46 9.76 12.18 -13.66
CA ASP A 46 9.18 11.44 -12.54
C ASP A 46 7.83 12.02 -12.10
N PRO A 47 6.90 11.20 -11.60
CA PRO A 47 5.64 11.68 -11.04
C PRO A 47 5.85 12.65 -9.88
N VAL A 48 5.15 13.78 -9.87
CA VAL A 48 5.16 14.75 -8.78
C VAL A 48 4.05 14.41 -7.80
N TYR A 49 4.37 14.37 -6.51
CA TYR A 49 3.45 14.03 -5.43
C TYR A 49 3.10 15.29 -4.63
N LYS A 50 1.83 15.67 -4.61
CA LYS A 50 1.29 16.77 -3.80
C LYS A 50 0.31 16.24 -2.79
N THR A 51 0.62 16.32 -1.50
CA THR A 51 -0.28 15.90 -0.43
C THR A 51 -1.02 17.10 0.14
N LEU A 52 -2.34 17.04 0.08
CA LEU A 52 -3.26 18.08 0.43
C LEU A 52 -4.34 17.53 1.37
N GLU A 53 -4.85 18.37 2.28
CA GLU A 53 -6.08 18.11 3.02
C GLU A 53 -7.24 18.69 2.22
N VAL A 54 -8.14 17.86 1.73
CA VAL A 54 -9.19 18.26 0.77
C VAL A 54 -10.57 17.89 1.31
N GLN A 55 -11.45 18.86 1.52
CA GLN A 55 -12.84 18.61 1.88
C GLN A 55 -13.65 18.23 0.62
N PRO A 56 -14.56 17.22 0.67
CA PRO A 56 -14.90 16.37 1.83
C PRO A 56 -14.06 15.08 1.95
N ILE A 57 -12.98 14.91 1.19
CA ILE A 57 -12.24 13.65 1.03
C ILE A 57 -11.28 13.37 2.21
N GLY A 58 -10.75 14.44 2.83
CA GLY A 58 -9.68 14.34 3.83
C GLY A 58 -8.28 14.38 3.20
N PRO A 59 -7.28 13.68 3.78
CA PRO A 59 -5.89 13.72 3.30
C PRO A 59 -5.73 12.95 1.98
N VAL A 60 -5.38 13.67 0.91
CA VAL A 60 -5.19 13.14 -0.44
C VAL A 60 -3.78 13.41 -0.93
N THR A 61 -3.17 12.44 -1.56
CA THR A 61 -1.94 12.64 -2.35
C THR A 61 -2.30 12.60 -3.83
N PHE A 62 -2.26 13.76 -4.47
CA PHE A 62 -2.34 13.84 -5.92
C PHE A 62 -1.00 13.48 -6.55
N VAL A 63 -1.06 12.70 -7.63
CA VAL A 63 0.12 12.26 -8.37
C VAL A 63 0.01 12.81 -9.78
N ASP A 64 0.77 13.88 -10.07
CA ASP A 64 0.88 14.43 -11.44
C ASP A 64 1.76 13.49 -12.26
N THR A 65 1.19 12.89 -13.28
CA THR A 65 1.96 12.04 -14.19
C THR A 65 2.51 12.90 -15.33
N PRO A 66 3.84 12.86 -15.59
CA PRO A 66 4.41 13.50 -16.76
C PRO A 66 3.65 13.04 -18.02
N GLY A 67 3.54 13.92 -19.04
CA GLY A 67 2.84 13.59 -20.28
C GLY A 67 3.29 12.22 -20.82
N ILE A 68 2.34 11.28 -20.88
CA ILE A 68 2.56 9.91 -21.38
C ILE A 68 2.49 9.87 -22.90
N ASP A 69 2.24 11.02 -23.51
CA ASP A 69 1.95 11.26 -24.92
C ASP A 69 3.21 11.48 -25.80
N ASP A 70 4.41 11.37 -25.22
CA ASP A 70 5.65 11.49 -26.00
C ASP A 70 5.91 10.20 -26.80
N GLU A 71 6.25 10.36 -28.08
CA GLU A 71 6.61 9.26 -29.00
C GLU A 71 8.07 8.81 -28.82
N GLY A 72 8.37 7.54 -29.17
CA GLY A 72 9.71 6.98 -29.16
C GLY A 72 10.11 6.27 -27.86
N LYS A 73 11.42 5.98 -27.72
CA LYS A 73 11.98 5.24 -26.55
C LYS A 73 11.70 5.93 -25.20
N ILE A 74 11.74 7.25 -25.18
CA ILE A 74 11.46 8.07 -23.99
C ILE A 74 9.98 7.96 -23.60
N GLY A 75 9.07 7.93 -24.58
CA GLY A 75 7.63 7.70 -24.34
C GLY A 75 7.34 6.34 -23.71
N THR A 76 8.00 5.29 -24.15
CA THR A 76 7.82 3.94 -23.60
C THR A 76 8.22 3.88 -22.13
N GLU A 77 9.34 4.48 -21.74
CA GLU A 77 9.79 4.55 -20.34
C GLU A 77 8.83 5.39 -19.47
N ARG A 78 8.33 6.51 -19.99
CA ARG A 78 7.33 7.34 -19.28
C ARG A 78 6.01 6.59 -19.05
N VAL A 79 5.53 5.86 -20.06
CA VAL A 79 4.36 4.99 -19.92
C VAL A 79 4.58 3.93 -18.85
N LYS A 80 5.75 3.29 -18.80
CA LYS A 80 6.07 2.31 -17.75
C LYS A 80 6.07 2.95 -16.35
N ARG A 81 6.71 4.12 -16.19
CA ARG A 81 6.73 4.85 -14.91
C ARG A 81 5.34 5.29 -14.46
N ALA A 82 4.52 5.81 -15.38
CA ALA A 82 3.16 6.17 -15.07
C ALA A 82 2.32 4.95 -14.67
N LYS A 83 2.43 3.82 -15.38
CA LYS A 83 1.77 2.57 -14.99
C LYS A 83 2.16 2.11 -13.59
N ARG A 84 3.44 2.22 -13.22
CA ARG A 84 3.90 1.90 -11.86
C ARG A 84 3.22 2.78 -10.80
N ALA A 85 3.09 4.09 -11.07
CA ALA A 85 2.37 5.00 -10.17
C ALA A 85 0.89 4.61 -10.03
N PHE A 86 0.26 4.09 -11.09
CA PHE A 86 -1.14 3.67 -11.09
C PHE A 86 -1.44 2.51 -10.12
N TYR A 87 -0.45 1.67 -9.78
CA TYR A 87 -0.65 0.64 -8.77
C TYR A 87 -0.96 1.19 -7.37
N ARG A 88 -0.66 2.46 -7.11
CA ARG A 88 -1.00 3.13 -5.84
C ARG A 88 -2.33 3.90 -5.88
N ALA A 89 -2.92 4.08 -7.05
CA ALA A 89 -4.10 4.93 -7.22
C ALA A 89 -5.33 4.37 -6.49
N ASP A 90 -6.06 5.20 -5.81
CA ASP A 90 -7.42 4.88 -5.30
C ASP A 90 -8.48 5.38 -6.29
N ALA A 91 -8.20 6.50 -6.96
CA ALA A 91 -8.98 7.02 -8.08
C ALA A 91 -8.09 7.76 -9.07
N ALA A 92 -8.65 8.16 -10.21
CA ALA A 92 -7.95 8.98 -11.19
C ALA A 92 -8.82 10.10 -11.75
N VAL A 93 -8.17 11.19 -12.16
CA VAL A 93 -8.75 12.29 -12.93
C VAL A 93 -8.05 12.33 -14.28
N LEU A 94 -8.81 12.07 -15.34
CA LEU A 94 -8.33 12.21 -16.71
C LEU A 94 -8.65 13.62 -17.21
N VAL A 95 -7.62 14.44 -17.40
CA VAL A 95 -7.76 15.84 -17.82
C VAL A 95 -7.78 15.92 -19.34
N VAL A 96 -8.87 16.44 -19.88
CA VAL A 96 -9.12 16.59 -21.32
C VAL A 96 -9.45 18.07 -21.60
N ASP A 97 -8.86 18.65 -22.62
CA ASP A 97 -9.08 20.07 -22.98
C ASP A 97 -9.76 20.31 -24.37
N ASP A 98 -9.91 19.23 -25.12
CA ASP A 98 -10.59 19.22 -26.44
C ASP A 98 -11.16 17.80 -26.70
N LYS A 99 -11.40 17.44 -27.93
CA LYS A 99 -11.82 16.08 -28.31
C LYS A 99 -10.82 15.05 -27.86
N PRO A 100 -11.30 13.90 -27.31
CA PRO A 100 -10.42 12.82 -26.90
C PRO A 100 -9.71 12.22 -28.10
N THR A 101 -8.48 11.82 -27.90
CA THR A 101 -7.64 11.13 -28.88
C THR A 101 -7.43 9.68 -28.50
N GLN A 102 -6.66 8.95 -29.28
CA GLN A 102 -6.24 7.58 -28.93
C GLN A 102 -5.54 7.51 -27.57
N PHE A 103 -4.88 8.59 -27.15
CA PHE A 103 -4.19 8.67 -25.87
C PHE A 103 -5.16 8.57 -24.68
N GLU A 104 -6.22 9.39 -24.66
CA GLU A 104 -7.20 9.36 -23.56
C GLU A 104 -7.93 8.01 -23.50
N HIS A 105 -8.25 7.41 -24.63
CA HIS A 105 -8.81 6.05 -24.69
C HIS A 105 -7.85 4.99 -24.16
N PHE A 106 -6.58 5.09 -24.49
CA PHE A 106 -5.55 4.20 -23.98
C PHE A 106 -5.39 4.29 -22.47
N VAL A 107 -5.33 5.51 -21.90
CA VAL A 107 -5.23 5.72 -20.45
C VAL A 107 -6.49 5.22 -19.75
N ALA A 108 -7.67 5.53 -20.27
CA ALA A 108 -8.95 5.04 -19.73
C ALA A 108 -9.04 3.50 -19.74
N LYS A 109 -8.51 2.86 -20.80
CA LYS A 109 -8.40 1.39 -20.86
C LYS A 109 -7.54 0.85 -19.73
N ILE A 110 -6.37 1.45 -19.46
CA ILE A 110 -5.49 1.05 -18.35
C ILE A 110 -6.21 1.19 -17.01
N PHE A 111 -6.92 2.31 -16.77
CA PHE A 111 -7.66 2.50 -15.54
C PHE A 111 -8.71 1.41 -15.33
N ARG A 112 -9.44 1.02 -16.39
CA ARG A 112 -10.41 -0.09 -16.33
C ARG A 112 -9.76 -1.44 -16.04
N GLU A 113 -8.67 -1.77 -16.74
CA GLU A 113 -7.91 -3.01 -16.54
C GLU A 113 -7.37 -3.13 -15.12
N MET A 114 -6.95 -2.00 -14.54
CA MET A 114 -6.44 -1.92 -13.17
C MET A 114 -7.55 -1.72 -12.12
N ARG A 115 -8.82 -1.63 -12.55
CA ARG A 115 -9.99 -1.34 -11.69
C ARG A 115 -9.78 -0.07 -10.86
N ILE A 116 -9.28 0.97 -11.50
CA ILE A 116 -9.15 2.31 -10.91
C ILE A 116 -10.38 3.10 -11.31
N PRO A 117 -11.25 3.51 -10.38
CA PRO A 117 -12.35 4.40 -10.69
C PRO A 117 -11.79 5.75 -11.16
N PHE A 118 -12.41 6.33 -12.18
CA PHE A 118 -11.94 7.61 -12.70
C PHE A 118 -13.10 8.48 -13.20
N LEU A 119 -12.83 9.76 -13.29
CA LEU A 119 -13.69 10.75 -13.91
C LEU A 119 -12.90 11.60 -14.90
N ILE A 120 -13.61 12.35 -15.73
CA ILE A 120 -13.01 13.26 -16.69
C ILE A 120 -13.16 14.70 -16.19
N ALA A 121 -12.03 15.42 -16.13
CA ALA A 121 -11.98 16.86 -15.98
C ALA A 121 -11.88 17.49 -17.38
N ALA A 122 -13.02 17.96 -17.92
CA ALA A 122 -13.06 18.71 -19.17
C ALA A 122 -12.60 20.14 -18.90
N ASN A 123 -11.29 20.37 -19.04
CA ASN A 123 -10.63 21.61 -18.66
C ASN A 123 -10.67 22.66 -19.80
N LYS A 124 -10.38 23.92 -19.44
CA LYS A 124 -10.38 25.08 -20.34
C LYS A 124 -11.78 25.42 -20.90
N MET A 125 -12.84 25.19 -20.13
CA MET A 125 -14.19 25.57 -20.48
C MET A 125 -14.36 27.09 -20.77
N ASP A 126 -13.40 27.89 -20.30
CA ASP A 126 -13.30 29.33 -20.61
C ASP A 126 -12.93 29.61 -22.07
N LEU A 127 -12.32 28.68 -22.78
CA LEU A 127 -11.96 28.79 -24.19
C LEU A 127 -12.98 28.09 -25.11
N SER A 128 -13.53 26.97 -24.68
CA SER A 128 -14.55 26.24 -25.43
C SER A 128 -15.35 25.30 -24.52
N ASN A 129 -16.67 25.26 -24.71
CA ASN A 129 -17.55 24.37 -23.92
C ASN A 129 -17.74 23.02 -24.63
N ARG A 130 -16.64 22.33 -24.94
CA ARG A 130 -16.66 21.08 -25.71
C ARG A 130 -16.72 19.84 -24.76
N VAL A 131 -17.85 19.66 -24.09
CA VAL A 131 -18.14 18.48 -23.27
C VAL A 131 -18.95 17.41 -24.01
N ASP A 132 -19.50 17.78 -25.18
CA ASP A 132 -20.38 16.88 -25.93
C ASP A 132 -19.66 15.60 -26.37
N GLY A 133 -20.29 14.47 -26.15
CA GLY A 133 -19.76 13.13 -26.48
C GLY A 133 -18.69 12.55 -25.55
N LEU A 134 -18.15 13.32 -24.58
CA LEU A 134 -17.16 12.77 -23.63
C LEU A 134 -17.78 11.69 -22.75
N TYR A 135 -19.00 11.92 -22.22
CA TYR A 135 -19.69 10.90 -21.44
C TYR A 135 -19.93 9.63 -22.26
N ASP A 136 -20.40 9.78 -23.51
CA ASP A 136 -20.68 8.65 -24.39
C ASP A 136 -19.43 7.86 -24.76
N SER A 137 -18.32 8.54 -24.92
CA SER A 137 -17.03 7.92 -25.24
C SER A 137 -16.45 7.13 -24.09
N PHE A 138 -16.62 7.61 -22.84
CA PHE A 138 -15.94 7.02 -21.68
C PHE A 138 -16.88 6.38 -20.65
N LYS A 139 -18.19 6.70 -20.67
CA LYS A 139 -19.20 6.19 -19.71
C LYS A 139 -18.79 6.38 -18.24
N VAL A 140 -18.22 7.55 -17.93
CA VAL A 140 -17.81 7.98 -16.60
C VAL A 140 -18.23 9.44 -16.37
N PRO A 141 -18.30 9.93 -15.12
CA PRO A 141 -18.62 11.33 -14.86
C PRO A 141 -17.68 12.30 -15.59
N VAL A 142 -18.25 13.34 -16.19
CA VAL A 142 -17.52 14.41 -16.87
C VAL A 142 -17.80 15.72 -16.15
N ILE A 143 -16.78 16.41 -15.71
CA ILE A 143 -16.88 17.69 -15.01
C ILE A 143 -16.26 18.79 -15.88
N PRO A 144 -17.08 19.67 -16.48
CA PRO A 144 -16.56 20.85 -17.17
C PRO A 144 -16.00 21.85 -16.16
N LEU A 145 -14.77 22.28 -16.36
CA LEU A 145 -14.07 23.18 -15.43
C LEU A 145 -13.08 24.12 -16.15
N SER A 146 -12.69 25.17 -15.46
CA SER A 146 -11.52 25.98 -15.82
C SER A 146 -10.55 26.04 -14.64
N ALA A 147 -9.43 25.34 -14.74
CA ALA A 147 -8.37 25.38 -13.74
C ALA A 147 -7.73 26.78 -13.63
N ARG A 148 -7.73 27.55 -14.71
CA ARG A 148 -7.19 28.93 -14.76
C ARG A 148 -8.00 29.90 -13.92
N PHE A 149 -9.33 29.78 -13.99
CA PHE A 149 -10.28 30.70 -13.33
C PHE A 149 -10.94 30.09 -12.08
N ASN A 150 -10.49 28.92 -11.63
CA ASN A 150 -11.06 28.19 -10.48
C ASN A 150 -12.56 27.86 -10.61
N ILE A 151 -13.05 27.66 -11.86
CA ILE A 151 -14.47 27.35 -12.12
C ILE A 151 -14.70 25.84 -11.95
N ASN A 152 -15.73 25.45 -11.17
CA ASN A 152 -16.19 24.08 -10.93
C ASN A 152 -15.14 23.13 -10.30
N ILE A 153 -14.12 23.66 -9.60
CA ILE A 153 -13.15 22.81 -8.89
C ILE A 153 -13.81 22.10 -7.72
N ASP A 154 -14.71 22.74 -7.01
CA ASP A 154 -15.55 22.17 -5.95
C ASP A 154 -16.42 21.00 -6.45
N LYS A 155 -17.03 21.15 -7.64
CA LYS A 155 -17.78 20.07 -8.30
C LYS A 155 -16.90 18.87 -8.64
N LEU A 156 -15.67 19.13 -9.11
CA LEU A 156 -14.69 18.07 -9.34
C LEU A 156 -14.37 17.32 -8.06
N LEU A 157 -14.10 18.03 -6.96
CA LEU A 157 -13.77 17.42 -5.67
C LEU A 157 -14.95 16.61 -5.09
N THR A 158 -16.17 17.13 -5.22
CA THR A 158 -17.39 16.41 -4.84
C THR A 158 -17.57 15.14 -5.68
N ALA A 159 -17.44 15.22 -7.00
CA ALA A 159 -17.54 14.05 -7.87
C ALA A 159 -16.41 13.04 -7.58
N LEU A 160 -15.21 13.52 -7.28
CA LEU A 160 -14.07 12.67 -6.90
C LEU A 160 -14.36 11.93 -5.58
N SER A 161 -14.96 12.58 -4.59
CA SER A 161 -15.33 11.93 -3.33
C SER A 161 -16.35 10.81 -3.53
N GLN A 162 -17.24 10.94 -4.51
CA GLN A 162 -18.26 9.93 -4.82
C GLN A 162 -17.71 8.68 -5.52
N ILE A 163 -16.64 8.83 -6.30
CA ILE A 163 -16.00 7.70 -6.99
C ILE A 163 -14.86 7.05 -6.20
N LEU A 164 -14.33 7.75 -5.18
CA LEU A 164 -13.34 7.16 -4.30
C LEU A 164 -13.95 5.97 -3.56
N PRO A 165 -13.28 4.81 -3.58
CA PRO A 165 -13.82 3.65 -2.89
C PRO A 165 -13.95 3.91 -1.39
N ASP A 166 -15.11 3.57 -0.83
CA ASP A 166 -15.24 3.43 0.62
C ASP A 166 -14.32 2.29 1.06
N GLU A 167 -13.32 2.61 1.85
CA GLU A 167 -12.55 1.57 2.50
C GLU A 167 -13.34 1.09 3.70
N GLU A 168 -13.78 -0.16 3.62
CA GLU A 168 -14.21 -0.89 4.79
C GLU A 168 -13.06 -0.88 5.79
N GLU A 169 -13.15 -0.09 6.84
CA GLU A 169 -12.15 -0.02 7.90
C GLU A 169 -12.16 -1.35 8.67
N ARG A 170 -11.29 -2.27 8.21
CA ARG A 170 -11.08 -3.51 8.95
C ARG A 170 -10.15 -3.24 10.12
N PRO A 171 -10.51 -3.68 11.31
CA PRO A 171 -9.67 -3.49 12.47
C PRO A 171 -8.34 -4.23 12.32
N LEU A 172 -7.26 -3.62 12.83
CA LEU A 172 -5.93 -4.22 12.86
C LEU A 172 -5.83 -5.25 13.99
N VAL A 173 -6.23 -4.89 15.21
CA VAL A 173 -6.03 -5.68 16.42
C VAL A 173 -7.23 -5.69 17.36
N SER A 174 -8.11 -4.69 17.33
CA SER A 174 -9.21 -4.53 18.31
C SER A 174 -10.20 -5.68 18.30
N HIS A 175 -10.43 -6.30 17.13
CA HIS A 175 -11.30 -7.48 16.99
C HIS A 175 -10.77 -8.74 17.70
N LEU A 176 -9.49 -8.75 18.09
CA LEU A 176 -8.83 -9.83 18.83
C LEU A 176 -8.86 -9.60 20.33
N LEU A 177 -9.26 -8.41 20.78
CA LEU A 177 -9.44 -8.09 22.19
C LEU A 177 -10.75 -8.73 22.70
N LYS A 178 -10.67 -9.38 23.85
CA LYS A 178 -11.78 -10.11 24.46
C LYS A 178 -12.11 -9.56 25.86
N SER A 179 -11.97 -10.41 26.86
CA SER A 179 -12.40 -10.16 28.22
C SER A 179 -11.53 -9.15 28.96
N THR A 180 -10.23 -9.22 28.80
CA THR A 180 -9.29 -8.34 29.53
C THR A 180 -9.08 -7.02 28.81
N LYS A 181 -9.42 -6.94 27.52
CA LYS A 181 -9.12 -5.83 26.62
C LYS A 181 -7.66 -5.37 26.70
N THR A 182 -6.74 -6.33 26.95
CA THR A 182 -5.32 -6.05 27.13
C THR A 182 -4.52 -6.70 26.02
N ALA A 183 -3.72 -5.92 25.32
CA ALA A 183 -2.73 -6.40 24.36
C ALA A 183 -1.31 -6.07 24.82
N VAL A 184 -0.38 -6.99 24.63
CA VAL A 184 1.06 -6.76 24.83
C VAL A 184 1.72 -6.63 23.48
N LEU A 185 2.31 -5.46 23.23
CA LEU A 185 3.00 -5.12 21.99
C LEU A 185 4.51 -5.20 22.23
N VAL A 186 5.16 -6.17 21.60
CA VAL A 186 6.59 -6.39 21.73
C VAL A 186 7.32 -5.72 20.59
N VAL A 187 8.05 -4.66 20.92
CA VAL A 187 8.79 -3.82 19.97
C VAL A 187 10.29 -4.05 20.17
N PRO A 188 10.95 -4.78 19.27
CA PRO A 188 12.39 -4.97 19.34
C PRO A 188 13.14 -3.65 19.15
N ILE A 189 14.30 -3.54 19.76
CA ILE A 189 15.23 -2.45 19.47
C ILE A 189 16.01 -2.83 18.23
N ASP A 190 15.55 -2.33 17.08
CA ASP A 190 16.20 -2.52 15.79
C ASP A 190 17.02 -1.28 15.41
N LYS A 191 18.24 -1.51 14.88
CA LYS A 191 19.10 -0.43 14.35
C LYS A 191 18.52 0.24 13.10
N SER A 192 17.64 -0.45 12.37
CA SER A 192 16.94 0.08 11.20
C SER A 192 15.68 0.89 11.54
N ALA A 193 15.18 0.79 12.78
CA ALA A 193 14.05 1.62 13.22
C ALA A 193 14.50 3.07 13.42
N PRO A 194 13.67 4.07 13.04
CA PRO A 194 14.01 5.47 13.26
C PRO A 194 14.21 5.74 14.76
N LYS A 195 15.37 6.28 15.14
CA LYS A 195 15.70 6.56 16.53
C LYS A 195 14.61 7.45 17.17
N GLY A 196 14.08 7.01 18.31
CA GLY A 196 13.05 7.74 19.07
C GLY A 196 11.64 7.66 18.50
N ARG A 197 11.34 6.75 17.53
CA ARG A 197 10.00 6.60 16.94
C ARG A 197 9.59 5.15 16.89
N LEU A 198 8.31 4.90 17.06
CA LEU A 198 7.66 3.64 16.70
C LEU A 198 7.38 3.62 15.19
N ILE A 199 7.39 2.45 14.59
CA ILE A 199 6.97 2.28 13.20
C ILE A 199 5.44 2.31 13.09
N MET A 200 4.94 2.57 11.89
CA MET A 200 3.51 2.78 11.64
C MET A 200 2.60 1.67 12.18
N PRO A 201 2.84 0.36 11.96
CA PRO A 201 1.98 -0.69 12.50
C PRO A 201 1.90 -0.70 14.03
N GLN A 202 2.98 -0.32 14.70
CA GLN A 202 3.04 -0.27 16.17
C GLN A 202 2.21 0.91 16.71
N THR A 203 2.33 2.09 16.10
CA THR A 203 1.54 3.27 16.49
C THR A 203 0.06 3.09 16.18
N GLU A 204 -0.29 2.45 15.06
CA GLU A 204 -1.66 2.13 14.68
C GLU A 204 -2.29 1.15 15.67
N ALA A 205 -1.60 0.07 16.00
CA ALA A 205 -2.08 -0.90 16.98
C ALA A 205 -2.33 -0.27 18.36
N ILE A 206 -1.39 0.56 18.85
CA ILE A 206 -1.57 1.28 20.12
C ILE A 206 -2.82 2.15 20.07
N ARG A 207 -2.98 2.95 19.02
CA ARG A 207 -4.10 3.86 18.87
C ARG A 207 -5.43 3.11 18.81
N GLU A 208 -5.52 2.04 18.03
CA GLU A 208 -6.73 1.25 17.88
C GLU A 208 -7.13 0.53 19.18
N ILE A 209 -6.18 0.01 19.94
CA ILE A 209 -6.43 -0.57 21.25
C ILE A 209 -7.04 0.47 22.19
N LEU A 210 -6.48 1.68 22.23
CA LEU A 210 -6.99 2.77 23.07
C LEU A 210 -8.39 3.21 22.64
N ASP A 211 -8.63 3.36 21.34
CA ASP A 211 -9.93 3.76 20.79
C ASP A 211 -11.03 2.72 21.08
N SER A 212 -10.65 1.44 21.21
CA SER A 212 -11.57 0.34 21.61
C SER A 212 -11.80 0.25 23.13
N GLY A 213 -11.22 1.15 23.91
CA GLY A 213 -11.28 1.12 25.38
C GLY A 213 -10.41 0.03 26.00
N GLY A 214 -9.38 -0.43 25.26
CA GLY A 214 -8.42 -1.43 25.73
C GLY A 214 -7.16 -0.83 26.35
N THR A 215 -6.30 -1.71 26.85
CA THR A 215 -5.00 -1.39 27.45
C THR A 215 -3.88 -1.93 26.56
N ALA A 216 -2.96 -1.06 26.14
CA ALA A 216 -1.75 -1.46 25.41
C ALA A 216 -0.54 -1.45 26.35
N VAL A 217 0.09 -2.61 26.53
CA VAL A 217 1.36 -2.74 27.24
C VAL A 217 2.47 -2.86 26.22
N VAL A 218 3.32 -1.86 26.10
CA VAL A 218 4.43 -1.84 25.14
C VAL A 218 5.73 -2.21 25.85
N THR A 219 6.44 -3.21 25.33
CA THR A 219 7.67 -3.71 25.94
C THR A 219 8.70 -4.13 24.88
N ARG A 220 9.96 -4.24 25.29
CA ARG A 220 11.01 -4.84 24.46
C ARG A 220 11.00 -6.36 24.58
N GLU A 221 11.59 -7.03 23.59
CA GLU A 221 11.72 -8.49 23.60
C GLU A 221 12.45 -9.05 24.83
N THR A 222 13.42 -8.30 25.37
CA THR A 222 14.19 -8.69 26.57
C THR A 222 13.39 -8.58 27.86
N GLU A 223 12.39 -7.72 27.90
CA GLU A 223 11.60 -7.41 29.10
C GLU A 223 10.21 -8.11 29.10
N LEU A 224 9.88 -8.83 28.01
CA LEU A 224 8.55 -9.44 27.85
C LEU A 224 8.17 -10.36 29.04
N ASN A 225 9.09 -11.21 29.50
CA ASN A 225 8.81 -12.12 30.63
C ASN A 225 8.47 -11.37 31.91
N LYS A 226 9.18 -10.25 32.17
CA LYS A 226 8.86 -9.39 33.32
C LYS A 226 7.53 -8.67 33.14
N ALA A 227 7.23 -8.20 31.92
CA ALA A 227 5.97 -7.55 31.61
C ALA A 227 4.79 -8.50 31.83
N LEU A 228 4.85 -9.73 31.29
CA LEU A 228 3.80 -10.73 31.47
C LEU A 228 3.60 -11.11 32.96
N LYS A 229 4.68 -11.24 33.73
CA LYS A 229 4.58 -11.52 35.18
C LYS A 229 3.96 -10.38 36.00
N LYS A 230 4.00 -9.15 35.53
CA LYS A 230 3.37 -8.00 36.20
C LYS A 230 1.87 -7.90 35.93
N LEU A 231 1.37 -8.57 34.90
CA LEU A 231 -0.05 -8.63 34.62
C LEU A 231 -0.73 -9.61 35.54
N SER A 232 -1.78 -9.20 36.23
CA SER A 232 -2.58 -10.06 37.12
C SER A 232 -3.37 -11.12 36.35
N ILE A 233 -3.64 -10.87 35.08
CA ILE A 233 -4.41 -11.71 34.17
C ILE A 233 -3.66 -11.79 32.85
N ASP A 234 -3.72 -12.93 32.14
CA ASP A 234 -3.13 -13.08 30.81
C ASP A 234 -3.72 -12.06 29.82
N PRO A 235 -2.91 -11.46 28.95
CA PRO A 235 -3.42 -10.57 27.92
C PRO A 235 -4.22 -11.35 26.87
N ASP A 236 -5.16 -10.68 26.21
CA ASP A 236 -5.95 -11.27 25.13
C ASP A 236 -5.08 -11.64 23.92
N ILE A 237 -3.99 -10.89 23.70
CA ILE A 237 -3.05 -11.14 22.61
C ILE A 237 -1.67 -10.53 22.88
N VAL A 238 -0.65 -11.18 22.35
CA VAL A 238 0.71 -10.65 22.21
C VAL A 238 0.99 -10.42 20.73
N VAL A 239 1.45 -9.22 20.37
CA VAL A 239 1.83 -8.86 18.99
C VAL A 239 3.30 -8.48 18.94
N THR A 240 4.07 -9.02 18.00
CA THR A 240 5.50 -8.76 17.87
C THR A 240 5.94 -8.47 16.44
N ASP A 241 7.13 -7.96 16.24
CA ASP A 241 7.73 -7.88 14.91
C ASP A 241 8.12 -9.27 14.41
N SER A 242 7.97 -9.50 13.11
CA SER A 242 8.18 -10.82 12.50
C SER A 242 9.56 -11.40 12.74
N GLN A 243 10.61 -10.56 12.76
CA GLN A 243 11.97 -11.04 13.00
C GLN A 243 12.23 -11.51 14.44
N ALA A 244 11.43 -11.11 15.41
CA ALA A 244 11.53 -11.54 16.80
C ALA A 244 10.62 -12.73 17.13
N VAL A 245 9.75 -13.15 16.21
CA VAL A 245 8.64 -14.09 16.46
C VAL A 245 9.11 -15.42 17.07
N MET A 246 10.23 -15.98 16.62
CA MET A 246 10.77 -17.23 17.15
C MET A 246 11.12 -17.11 18.65
N LYS A 247 11.87 -16.05 19.01
CA LYS A 247 12.24 -15.77 20.39
C LYS A 247 11.02 -15.49 21.27
N ILE A 248 10.08 -14.71 20.78
CA ILE A 248 8.87 -14.35 21.50
C ILE A 248 7.95 -15.55 21.70
N SER A 249 7.84 -16.43 20.70
CA SER A 249 7.02 -17.64 20.80
C SER A 249 7.49 -18.60 21.88
N SER A 250 8.78 -18.62 22.24
CA SER A 250 9.30 -19.45 23.32
C SER A 250 9.04 -18.87 24.72
N VAL A 251 8.73 -17.57 24.82
CA VAL A 251 8.47 -16.85 26.08
C VAL A 251 6.98 -16.75 26.39
N VAL A 252 6.16 -16.56 25.39
CA VAL A 252 4.69 -16.40 25.54
C VAL A 252 4.05 -17.75 25.83
N PRO A 253 3.23 -17.91 26.90
CA PRO A 253 2.52 -19.16 27.18
C PRO A 253 1.64 -19.60 26.02
N LEU A 254 1.48 -20.92 25.79
CA LEU A 254 0.69 -21.42 24.64
C LEU A 254 -0.79 -21.01 24.68
N ARG A 255 -1.34 -20.79 25.87
CA ARG A 255 -2.73 -20.31 26.05
C ARG A 255 -2.94 -18.85 25.65
N VAL A 256 -1.86 -18.06 25.56
CA VAL A 256 -1.93 -16.66 25.14
C VAL A 256 -1.76 -16.57 23.62
N PRO A 257 -2.74 -16.00 22.90
CA PRO A 257 -2.65 -15.79 21.48
C PRO A 257 -1.42 -14.94 21.11
N LEU A 258 -0.78 -15.30 20.01
CA LEU A 258 0.43 -14.61 19.50
C LEU A 258 0.29 -14.38 18.00
N THR A 259 0.65 -13.18 17.54
CA THR A 259 0.75 -12.87 16.11
C THR A 259 1.83 -11.82 15.84
N THR A 260 1.97 -11.37 14.59
CA THR A 260 2.95 -10.34 14.22
C THR A 260 2.28 -9.13 13.58
N PHE A 261 2.88 -7.95 13.74
CA PHE A 261 2.39 -6.73 13.08
C PHE A 261 2.27 -6.90 11.56
N SER A 262 3.22 -7.59 10.92
CA SER A 262 3.19 -7.81 9.46
C SER A 262 2.03 -8.70 9.03
N ILE A 263 1.65 -9.70 9.83
CA ILE A 263 0.49 -10.56 9.56
C ILE A 263 -0.80 -9.76 9.74
N LEU A 264 -0.93 -9.00 10.83
CA LEU A 264 -2.09 -8.14 11.08
C LEU A 264 -2.31 -7.13 9.96
N GLU A 265 -1.24 -6.45 9.54
CA GLU A 265 -1.30 -5.46 8.45
C GLU A 265 -1.79 -6.05 7.11
N SER A 266 -1.36 -7.26 6.77
CA SER A 266 -1.83 -7.92 5.56
C SER A 266 -3.22 -8.51 5.73
N ALA A 267 -3.57 -9.05 6.89
CA ALA A 267 -4.91 -9.57 7.20
C ALA A 267 -5.99 -8.48 7.18
N LYS A 268 -5.64 -7.27 7.63
CA LYS A 268 -6.50 -6.08 7.48
C LYS A 268 -6.88 -5.81 6.02
N LYS A 269 -6.01 -6.15 5.06
CA LYS A 269 -6.15 -5.81 3.63
C LYS A 269 -6.61 -6.97 2.75
N ALA A 270 -6.22 -8.20 3.10
CA ALA A 270 -6.49 -9.41 2.30
C ALA A 270 -6.80 -10.60 3.21
N ASP A 271 -7.39 -11.63 2.64
CA ASP A 271 -7.62 -12.88 3.37
C ASP A 271 -6.31 -13.62 3.64
N VAL A 272 -6.15 -14.16 4.84
CA VAL A 272 -4.95 -14.91 5.26
C VAL A 272 -4.76 -16.17 4.40
N ASP A 273 -5.86 -16.80 3.98
CA ASP A 273 -5.83 -18.02 3.16
C ASP A 273 -5.11 -17.80 1.81
N LEU A 274 -5.21 -16.60 1.27
CA LEU A 274 -4.50 -16.22 0.04
C LEU A 274 -2.98 -16.35 0.18
N PHE A 275 -2.44 -16.00 1.36
CA PHE A 275 -1.02 -16.10 1.65
C PHE A 275 -0.59 -17.52 2.03
N MET A 276 -1.51 -18.35 2.53
CA MET A 276 -1.25 -19.78 2.78
C MET A 276 -0.93 -20.52 1.48
N MET A 277 -1.61 -20.20 0.37
CA MET A 277 -1.25 -20.73 -0.94
C MET A 277 0.21 -20.41 -1.34
N GLY A 278 0.71 -19.25 -0.94
CA GLY A 278 2.12 -18.87 -1.13
C GLY A 278 3.06 -19.75 -0.29
N ILE A 279 2.71 -20.05 0.96
CA ILE A 279 3.47 -20.97 1.82
C ILE A 279 3.55 -22.37 1.19
N GLU A 280 2.42 -22.90 0.73
CA GLU A 280 2.37 -24.23 0.07
C GLU A 280 3.21 -24.30 -1.20
N SER A 281 3.35 -23.18 -1.91
CA SER A 281 4.14 -23.10 -3.14
C SER A 281 5.66 -23.18 -2.91
N LEU A 282 6.14 -22.89 -1.68
CA LEU A 282 7.58 -22.99 -1.36
C LEU A 282 8.15 -24.38 -1.63
N GLY A 283 7.39 -25.44 -1.33
CA GLY A 283 7.81 -26.83 -1.58
C GLY A 283 7.87 -27.19 -3.06
N LYS A 284 7.37 -26.34 -3.96
CA LYS A 284 7.38 -26.57 -5.41
C LYS A 284 8.52 -25.83 -6.13
N LEU A 285 9.26 -24.98 -5.41
CA LEU A 285 10.39 -24.23 -5.96
C LEU A 285 11.55 -25.16 -6.31
N LYS A 286 12.25 -24.81 -7.38
CA LYS A 286 13.43 -25.52 -7.89
C LYS A 286 14.65 -24.62 -7.89
N ALA A 287 15.84 -25.20 -7.91
CA ALA A 287 17.08 -24.45 -8.04
C ALA A 287 17.06 -23.55 -9.30
N GLY A 288 17.43 -22.29 -9.13
CA GLY A 288 17.42 -21.28 -10.19
C GLY A 288 16.08 -20.56 -10.38
N ASP A 289 15.00 -20.99 -9.75
CA ASP A 289 13.71 -20.29 -9.83
C ASP A 289 13.83 -18.84 -9.35
N SER A 290 13.10 -17.94 -10.03
CA SER A 290 13.06 -16.51 -9.68
C SER A 290 11.96 -16.24 -8.66
N VAL A 291 12.30 -15.48 -7.61
CA VAL A 291 11.41 -15.02 -6.55
C VAL A 291 11.39 -13.50 -6.51
N ALA A 292 10.22 -12.90 -6.55
CA ALA A 292 10.05 -11.46 -6.38
C ALA A 292 9.91 -11.11 -4.90
N VAL A 293 10.76 -10.23 -4.39
CA VAL A 293 10.67 -9.66 -3.04
C VAL A 293 10.20 -8.23 -3.15
N VAL A 294 9.02 -7.93 -2.60
CA VAL A 294 8.30 -6.67 -2.82
C VAL A 294 8.06 -5.94 -1.51
N GLU A 295 8.59 -4.75 -1.41
CA GLU A 295 8.44 -3.85 -0.26
C GLU A 295 7.61 -2.61 -0.64
N ALA A 296 6.69 -2.23 0.22
CA ALA A 296 5.82 -1.07 -0.04
C ALA A 296 6.47 0.27 0.27
N CYS A 297 7.42 0.28 1.21
CA CYS A 297 8.20 1.47 1.59
C CYS A 297 9.59 1.45 0.97
N SER A 298 10.16 2.64 0.81
CA SER A 298 11.58 2.81 0.48
C SER A 298 12.34 3.11 1.78
N HIS A 299 13.25 2.24 2.13
CA HIS A 299 14.24 2.49 3.18
C HIS A 299 15.63 2.20 2.62
N VAL A 300 16.64 2.77 3.24
CA VAL A 300 18.03 2.49 2.85
C VAL A 300 18.35 1.05 3.30
N PRO A 301 18.69 0.13 2.37
CA PRO A 301 19.05 -1.23 2.75
C PRO A 301 20.26 -1.22 3.69
N THR A 302 20.16 -1.97 4.78
CA THR A 302 21.27 -2.19 5.71
C THR A 302 21.90 -3.56 5.45
N CYS A 303 23.09 -3.80 6.00
CA CYS A 303 23.73 -5.12 5.92
C CYS A 303 22.88 -6.25 6.54
N ASP A 304 21.86 -5.91 7.30
CA ASP A 304 20.97 -6.84 8.04
C ASP A 304 19.49 -6.72 7.59
N ASP A 305 19.30 -6.26 6.35
CA ASP A 305 17.98 -6.03 5.75
C ASP A 305 17.14 -7.31 5.70
N ILE A 306 15.87 -7.21 6.15
CA ILE A 306 14.97 -8.37 6.26
C ILE A 306 14.67 -8.93 4.88
N GLY A 307 14.26 -8.09 3.93
CA GLY A 307 13.82 -8.51 2.61
C GLY A 307 14.97 -8.94 1.71
N ARG A 308 16.09 -8.20 1.76
CA ARG A 308 17.20 -8.39 0.82
C ARG A 308 18.26 -9.38 1.29
N VAL A 309 18.37 -9.59 2.60
CA VAL A 309 19.44 -10.43 3.19
C VAL A 309 18.87 -11.62 3.97
N LYS A 310 18.01 -11.34 4.97
CA LYS A 310 17.57 -12.39 5.89
C LYS A 310 16.61 -13.39 5.25
N ILE A 311 15.57 -12.92 4.58
CA ILE A 311 14.58 -13.78 3.92
C ILE A 311 15.23 -14.70 2.88
N PRO A 312 16.03 -14.21 1.91
CA PRO A 312 16.75 -15.08 0.98
C PRO A 312 17.55 -16.16 1.68
N ARG A 313 18.38 -15.79 2.66
CA ARG A 313 19.19 -16.72 3.43
C ARG A 313 18.34 -17.81 4.11
N TRP A 314 17.31 -17.44 4.83
CA TRP A 314 16.45 -18.39 5.55
C TRP A 314 15.70 -19.34 4.63
N ILE A 315 15.25 -18.86 3.46
CA ILE A 315 14.61 -19.71 2.44
C ILE A 315 15.61 -20.74 1.91
N GLU A 316 16.81 -20.31 1.52
CA GLU A 316 17.84 -21.19 0.98
C GLU A 316 18.34 -22.21 2.02
N GLU A 317 18.48 -21.78 3.28
CA GLU A 317 18.80 -22.68 4.39
C GLU A 317 17.72 -23.73 4.63
N LYS A 318 16.44 -23.35 4.56
CA LYS A 318 15.31 -24.26 4.78
C LYS A 318 15.08 -25.21 3.64
N LEU A 319 15.11 -24.72 2.40
CA LEU A 319 14.81 -25.51 1.20
C LEU A 319 16.04 -26.24 0.65
N LYS A 320 17.25 -25.87 1.06
CA LYS A 320 18.53 -26.36 0.52
C LYS A 320 18.66 -26.12 -1.01
N LEU A 321 18.09 -25.02 -1.49
CA LEU A 321 18.06 -24.62 -2.89
C LEU A 321 18.68 -23.23 -3.06
N LYS A 322 19.34 -22.99 -4.19
CA LYS A 322 19.76 -21.65 -4.62
C LYS A 322 18.69 -21.06 -5.53
N LEU A 323 18.22 -19.87 -5.21
CA LEU A 323 17.18 -19.13 -5.92
C LEU A 323 17.70 -17.81 -6.48
N THR A 324 16.99 -17.26 -7.44
CA THR A 324 17.27 -15.94 -8.00
C THR A 324 16.26 -14.94 -7.41
N TYR A 325 16.74 -13.84 -6.84
CA TYR A 325 15.86 -12.85 -6.21
C TYR A 325 15.79 -11.57 -7.02
N LYS A 326 14.58 -11.06 -7.23
CA LYS A 326 14.29 -9.75 -7.80
C LYS A 326 13.70 -8.87 -6.72
N PHE A 327 14.34 -7.74 -6.43
CA PHE A 327 13.92 -6.84 -5.35
C PHE A 327 13.23 -5.60 -5.90
N PHE A 328 12.04 -5.31 -5.37
CA PHE A 328 11.23 -4.14 -5.71
C PHE A 328 10.86 -3.41 -4.41
N ALA A 329 11.16 -2.12 -4.32
CA ALA A 329 10.93 -1.35 -3.09
C ALA A 329 10.30 0.01 -3.37
N GLY A 330 9.56 0.52 -2.42
CA GLY A 330 9.03 1.86 -2.40
C GLY A 330 7.83 2.10 -3.29
N LYS A 331 7.84 3.22 -3.99
CA LYS A 331 6.71 3.67 -4.81
C LYS A 331 6.54 2.87 -6.10
N GLU A 332 7.59 2.20 -6.54
CA GLU A 332 7.62 1.45 -7.78
C GLU A 332 7.23 0.00 -7.55
N PHE A 333 6.06 -0.36 -8.03
CA PHE A 333 5.66 -1.76 -8.12
C PHE A 333 6.02 -2.27 -9.52
N PRO A 334 6.57 -3.50 -9.66
CA PRO A 334 6.97 -4.04 -10.96
C PRO A 334 5.78 -4.20 -11.90
N ASP A 335 6.01 -4.07 -13.19
CA ASP A 335 5.00 -4.41 -14.18
C ASP A 335 4.85 -5.93 -14.36
N GLY A 336 3.85 -6.35 -15.16
CA GLY A 336 3.60 -7.78 -15.38
C GLY A 336 4.73 -8.49 -16.12
N GLU A 337 5.55 -7.80 -16.90
CA GLU A 337 6.69 -8.38 -17.62
C GLU A 337 7.84 -8.70 -16.67
N GLU A 338 8.13 -7.79 -15.75
CA GLU A 338 9.19 -7.98 -14.74
C GLU A 338 8.87 -9.16 -13.80
N LEU A 339 7.59 -9.40 -13.53
CA LEU A 339 7.11 -10.49 -12.68
C LEU A 339 6.92 -11.83 -13.40
N ARG A 340 6.71 -11.84 -14.72
CA ARG A 340 6.24 -13.01 -15.51
C ARG A 340 7.01 -14.30 -15.25
N ASN A 341 8.31 -14.21 -14.98
CA ASN A 341 9.16 -15.37 -14.74
C ASN A 341 9.35 -15.70 -13.25
N CYS A 342 8.68 -14.99 -12.36
CA CYS A 342 8.76 -15.29 -10.94
C CYS A 342 7.82 -16.45 -10.58
N LYS A 343 8.28 -17.33 -9.70
CA LYS A 343 7.52 -18.49 -9.20
C LYS A 343 6.84 -18.22 -7.88
N LEU A 344 7.25 -17.17 -7.20
CA LEU A 344 6.71 -16.72 -5.93
C LEU A 344 6.88 -15.20 -5.80
N MET A 345 5.90 -14.52 -5.21
CA MET A 345 6.02 -13.13 -4.77
C MET A 345 5.96 -13.08 -3.25
N ILE A 346 6.99 -12.53 -2.63
CA ILE A 346 7.08 -12.29 -1.19
C ILE A 346 6.80 -10.81 -0.96
N HIS A 347 5.65 -10.47 -0.36
CA HIS A 347 5.23 -9.09 -0.13
C HIS A 347 5.29 -8.74 1.36
N CYS A 348 5.79 -7.54 1.70
CA CYS A 348 5.75 -7.04 3.08
C CYS A 348 4.29 -6.78 3.53
N GLY A 349 4.06 -6.42 4.80
CA GLY A 349 2.72 -6.12 5.34
C GLY A 349 1.96 -4.98 4.65
N GLY A 350 2.67 -4.13 3.88
CA GLY A 350 2.05 -3.07 3.10
C GLY A 350 1.44 -1.94 3.94
N CYS A 351 1.98 -1.65 5.13
CA CYS A 351 1.46 -0.66 6.06
C CYS A 351 1.29 0.76 5.47
N VAL A 352 2.07 1.11 4.45
CA VAL A 352 1.99 2.41 3.75
C VAL A 352 1.07 2.39 2.52
N LEU A 353 0.34 1.30 2.30
CA LEU A 353 -0.58 1.12 1.17
C LEU A 353 -2.02 1.11 1.66
N THR A 354 -2.92 1.75 0.89
CA THR A 354 -4.35 1.55 1.02
C THR A 354 -4.70 0.08 0.68
N ARG A 355 -5.85 -0.41 1.14
CA ARG A 355 -6.32 -1.75 0.83
C ARG A 355 -6.43 -1.97 -0.68
N ASN A 356 -6.97 -1.01 -1.42
CA ASN A 356 -7.12 -1.09 -2.86
C ASN A 356 -5.78 -1.20 -3.59
N SER A 357 -4.81 -0.38 -3.19
CA SER A 357 -3.46 -0.44 -3.73
C SER A 357 -2.78 -1.78 -3.45
N PHE A 358 -2.90 -2.29 -2.22
CA PHE A 358 -2.37 -3.59 -1.83
C PHE A 358 -3.00 -4.72 -2.66
N MET A 359 -4.34 -4.78 -2.71
CA MET A 359 -5.08 -5.80 -3.46
C MET A 359 -4.79 -5.76 -4.96
N ARG A 360 -4.55 -4.58 -5.54
CA ARG A 360 -4.17 -4.46 -6.96
C ARG A 360 -2.84 -5.14 -7.25
N ARG A 361 -1.87 -5.05 -6.33
CA ARG A 361 -0.58 -5.76 -6.42
C ARG A 361 -0.77 -7.28 -6.34
N ILE A 362 -1.55 -7.74 -5.36
CA ILE A 362 -1.86 -9.15 -5.18
C ILE A 362 -2.60 -9.71 -6.41
N ASN A 363 -3.61 -8.99 -6.91
CA ASN A 363 -4.38 -9.39 -8.08
C ASN A 363 -3.55 -9.45 -9.36
N LEU A 364 -2.51 -8.62 -9.52
CA LEU A 364 -1.58 -8.75 -10.64
C LEU A 364 -0.81 -10.07 -10.55
N ALA A 365 -0.21 -10.36 -9.40
CA ALA A 365 0.51 -11.61 -9.19
C ALA A 365 -0.39 -12.82 -9.46
N HIS A 366 -1.61 -12.81 -8.92
CA HIS A 366 -2.59 -13.87 -9.12
C HIS A 366 -2.96 -14.07 -10.60
N ARG A 367 -3.21 -12.99 -11.36
CA ARG A 367 -3.45 -13.07 -12.82
C ARG A 367 -2.29 -13.64 -13.61
N LEU A 368 -1.07 -13.51 -13.11
CA LEU A 368 0.13 -14.10 -13.70
C LEU A 368 0.40 -15.52 -13.21
N GLY A 369 -0.49 -16.09 -12.38
CA GLY A 369 -0.31 -17.42 -11.79
C GLY A 369 0.81 -17.46 -10.75
N ILE A 370 1.20 -16.33 -10.15
CA ILE A 370 2.28 -16.24 -9.18
C ILE A 370 1.67 -16.26 -7.77
N PRO A 371 1.92 -17.30 -6.97
CA PRO A 371 1.53 -17.34 -5.57
C PRO A 371 2.15 -16.19 -4.78
N VAL A 372 1.43 -15.71 -3.76
CA VAL A 372 1.89 -14.60 -2.93
C VAL A 372 1.99 -15.05 -1.47
N VAL A 373 3.06 -14.66 -0.80
CA VAL A 373 3.23 -14.87 0.64
C VAL A 373 3.58 -13.55 1.33
N ASN A 374 3.05 -13.37 2.54
CA ASN A 374 3.40 -12.22 3.39
C ASN A 374 4.72 -12.47 4.15
N TYR A 375 5.52 -11.42 4.38
CA TYR A 375 6.77 -11.49 5.16
C TYR A 375 6.58 -12.17 6.52
N GLY A 376 5.57 -11.75 7.27
CA GLY A 376 5.32 -12.28 8.61
C GLY A 376 4.99 -13.76 8.60
N MET A 377 4.15 -14.21 7.66
CA MET A 377 3.79 -15.61 7.51
C MET A 377 4.97 -16.45 7.04
N LEU A 378 5.73 -15.95 6.06
CA LEU A 378 6.92 -16.64 5.56
C LEU A 378 7.97 -16.83 6.65
N ILE A 379 8.32 -15.76 7.37
CA ILE A 379 9.30 -15.82 8.47
C ILE A 379 8.81 -16.79 9.54
N SER A 380 7.54 -16.75 9.91
CA SER A 380 6.96 -17.65 10.90
C SER A 380 6.98 -19.12 10.44
N TYR A 381 6.75 -19.37 9.15
CA TYR A 381 6.88 -20.71 8.55
C TYR A 381 8.33 -21.23 8.60
N LEU A 382 9.27 -20.39 8.19
CA LEU A 382 10.70 -20.75 8.17
C LEU A 382 11.21 -21.08 9.57
N HIS A 383 10.67 -20.45 10.61
CA HIS A 383 10.99 -20.69 12.00
C HIS A 383 10.08 -21.72 12.71
N GLY A 384 9.13 -22.35 12.02
CA GLY A 384 8.27 -23.41 12.55
C GLY A 384 7.20 -22.96 13.55
N VAL A 385 6.79 -21.71 13.52
CA VAL A 385 5.78 -21.12 14.44
C VAL A 385 4.54 -20.58 13.73
N LEU A 386 4.38 -20.88 12.42
CA LEU A 386 3.30 -20.31 11.58
C LEU A 386 1.92 -20.62 12.16
N ASP A 387 1.63 -21.88 12.48
CA ASP A 387 0.30 -22.28 12.95
C ASP A 387 -0.13 -21.50 14.18
N ARG A 388 0.80 -21.24 15.10
CA ARG A 388 0.56 -20.47 16.30
C ARG A 388 0.20 -19.01 16.02
N VAL A 389 0.91 -18.37 15.10
CA VAL A 389 0.73 -16.92 14.84
C VAL A 389 -0.44 -16.60 13.92
N ILE A 390 -0.93 -17.57 13.14
CA ILE A 390 -2.14 -17.39 12.33
C ILE A 390 -3.41 -17.82 13.05
N GLN A 391 -3.29 -18.66 14.11
CA GLN A 391 -4.43 -19.18 14.85
C GLN A 391 -5.39 -18.06 15.33
N PRO A 392 -4.94 -16.91 15.84
CA PRO A 392 -5.85 -15.84 16.26
C PRO A 392 -6.69 -15.25 15.12
N LEU A 393 -6.27 -15.44 13.88
CA LEU A 393 -6.89 -14.86 12.68
C LEU A 393 -7.73 -15.87 11.87
N LYS A 394 -7.66 -17.16 12.24
CA LYS A 394 -8.54 -18.17 11.63
C LYS A 394 -9.97 -17.90 12.08
N LYS A 395 -10.90 -17.82 11.11
CA LYS A 395 -12.33 -17.73 11.40
C LYS A 395 -12.73 -18.98 12.20
N SER A 396 -13.36 -18.75 13.35
CA SER A 396 -13.96 -19.79 14.19
C SER A 396 -15.10 -20.44 13.45
#